data_b8179500d0313aadc691873f7bcf2a25
#
_entry.id   b8179500d0313aadc691873f7bcf2a25
#
_cell.length_a   1.000
_cell.length_b   1.000
_cell.length_c   1.000
_cell.angle_alpha   90.00
_cell.angle_beta   90.00
_cell.angle_gamma   90.00
#
_symmetry.space_group_name_H-M   'P 1'
#
loop_
_entity.id
_entity.type
_entity.pdbx_description
1 polymer ?
#
loop_
_entity_poly.entity_id
_entity_poly.type
_entity_poly.pdbx_seq_one_letter_code
_entity_poly.pdbx_strand_id
1 'polypeptide(L)'
;MTDFAWIGLIRHGESTGNVAREVAESGGHEVIDIAERDADVPLSEQGRRQAEALARWFAELPRAQWPDVVVSSPYLRALDTARTALRGHPLMLVDERLRDRELGVLDLLTTHGVAARYPEELARKRRLGKFYYRPPGGESWADVALRLRALLGDLERVHRGRRVLLFAHEVTAHLLRYLLECVPERDILAIAHNTVVPNGSLTSWVRGERGFELEHEHVTDHLRAHGARPTESEDEAAHSA
;
A
#
# COMPACT_ATOMS: atom_id res chain seq x y z
N MET A 1 -7.69 3.66 -21.13
CA MET A 1 -7.05 2.38 -20.76
C MET A 1 -5.57 2.65 -20.62
N THR A 2 -4.96 2.37 -19.48
CA THR A 2 -3.53 2.59 -19.24
C THR A 2 -2.68 1.69 -20.15
N ASP A 3 -1.59 2.23 -20.71
CA ASP A 3 -0.75 1.58 -21.75
C ASP A 3 0.69 1.40 -21.26
N PHE A 4 0.85 0.84 -20.05
CA PHE A 4 2.15 0.38 -19.56
C PHE A 4 2.41 -1.03 -20.07
N ALA A 5 3.68 -1.40 -20.25
CA ALA A 5 4.05 -2.79 -20.51
C ALA A 5 3.88 -3.67 -19.26
N TRP A 6 4.20 -3.08 -18.12
CA TRP A 6 4.11 -3.72 -16.82
C TRP A 6 3.93 -2.66 -15.73
N ILE A 7 3.14 -2.98 -14.71
CA ILE A 7 3.01 -2.17 -13.51
C ILE A 7 3.15 -3.06 -12.27
N GLY A 8 4.03 -2.66 -11.36
CA GLY A 8 4.22 -3.32 -10.07
C GLY A 8 3.95 -2.39 -8.92
N LEU A 9 3.53 -2.96 -7.81
CA LEU A 9 3.43 -2.30 -6.52
C LEU A 9 4.20 -3.09 -5.48
N ILE A 10 5.06 -2.42 -4.73
CA ILE A 10 5.65 -2.92 -3.49
C ILE A 10 5.00 -2.17 -2.33
N ARG A 11 4.37 -2.90 -1.40
CA ARG A 11 3.99 -2.33 -0.11
C ARG A 11 5.27 -2.01 0.67
N HIS A 12 5.32 -0.88 1.36
CA HIS A 12 6.45 -0.50 2.20
C HIS A 12 6.85 -1.63 3.16
N GLY A 13 8.13 -1.66 3.55
CA GLY A 13 8.62 -2.53 4.62
C GLY A 13 7.93 -2.21 5.95
N GLU A 14 7.93 -3.13 6.90
CA GLU A 14 7.33 -2.95 8.23
C GLU A 14 7.79 -1.62 8.84
N SER A 15 6.83 -0.83 9.33
CA SER A 15 7.09 0.44 10.01
C SER A 15 6.99 0.30 11.53
N THR A 16 7.56 1.26 12.26
CA THR A 16 7.34 1.35 13.71
C THR A 16 5.86 1.53 14.05
N GLY A 17 5.08 2.12 13.13
CA GLY A 17 3.64 2.25 13.24
C GLY A 17 2.90 0.92 13.14
N ASN A 18 3.33 0.03 12.23
CA ASN A 18 2.77 -1.33 12.15
C ASN A 18 2.99 -2.09 13.46
N VAL A 19 4.20 -2.02 14.02
CA VAL A 19 4.54 -2.67 15.30
C VAL A 19 3.71 -2.08 16.46
N ALA A 20 3.60 -0.75 16.55
CA ALA A 20 2.84 -0.10 17.60
C ALA A 20 1.34 -0.43 17.51
N ARG A 21 0.78 -0.50 16.29
CA ARG A 21 -0.61 -0.92 16.07
C ARG A 21 -0.85 -2.35 16.53
N GLU A 22 0.02 -3.30 16.15
CA GLU A 22 -0.09 -4.71 16.56
C GLU A 22 -0.08 -4.84 18.09
N VAL A 23 0.81 -4.13 18.77
CA VAL A 23 0.86 -4.08 20.24
C VAL A 23 -0.43 -3.50 20.83
N ALA A 24 -0.93 -2.40 20.28
CA ALA A 24 -2.13 -1.74 20.80
C ALA A 24 -3.40 -2.59 20.58
N GLU A 25 -3.58 -3.18 19.38
CA GLU A 25 -4.73 -4.05 19.07
C GLU A 25 -4.71 -5.32 19.94
N SER A 26 -3.56 -6.02 20.03
CA SER A 26 -3.43 -7.23 20.84
C SER A 26 -3.54 -6.98 22.35
N GLY A 27 -3.12 -5.79 22.81
CA GLY A 27 -3.24 -5.33 24.19
C GLY A 27 -4.62 -4.78 24.55
N GLY A 28 -5.54 -4.64 23.59
CA GLY A 28 -6.87 -4.03 23.81
C GLY A 28 -6.82 -2.54 24.15
N HIS A 29 -5.74 -1.85 23.76
CA HIS A 29 -5.62 -0.40 23.97
C HIS A 29 -6.54 0.36 23.03
N GLU A 30 -6.99 1.55 23.43
CA GLU A 30 -7.80 2.41 22.55
C GLU A 30 -6.95 3.20 21.55
N VAL A 31 -5.71 3.50 21.91
CA VAL A 31 -4.82 4.40 21.16
C VAL A 31 -3.53 3.68 20.80
N ILE A 32 -3.05 3.95 19.59
CA ILE A 32 -1.75 3.51 19.10
C ILE A 32 -0.73 4.55 19.56
N ASP A 33 0.26 4.13 20.33
CA ASP A 33 1.27 5.01 20.92
C ASP A 33 2.38 5.31 19.92
N ILE A 34 2.21 6.37 19.15
CA ILE A 34 3.17 6.89 18.16
C ILE A 34 3.23 8.41 18.34
N ALA A 35 4.44 8.95 18.42
CA ALA A 35 4.67 10.39 18.54
C ALA A 35 4.80 11.09 17.17
N GLU A 36 5.23 10.37 16.14
CA GLU A 36 5.44 10.89 14.79
C GLU A 36 4.11 11.10 14.07
N ARG A 37 4.08 12.08 13.16
CA ARG A 37 3.00 12.16 12.17
C ARG A 37 3.04 10.90 11.29
N ASP A 38 1.91 10.44 10.82
CA ASP A 38 1.84 9.24 9.96
C ASP A 38 2.80 9.31 8.74
N ALA A 39 2.95 10.47 8.13
CA ALA A 39 3.88 10.67 7.02
C ALA A 39 5.36 10.47 7.41
N ASP A 40 5.71 10.67 8.68
CA ASP A 40 7.10 10.64 9.18
C ASP A 40 7.42 9.34 9.95
N VAL A 41 6.48 8.41 10.04
CA VAL A 41 6.68 7.10 10.67
C VAL A 41 7.75 6.30 9.94
N PRO A 42 8.89 5.94 10.59
CA PRO A 42 10.01 5.27 9.95
C PRO A 42 9.80 3.76 9.83
N LEU A 43 10.67 3.12 9.04
CA LEU A 43 10.77 1.66 9.02
C LEU A 43 11.24 1.13 10.39
N SER A 44 10.68 -0.01 10.78
CA SER A 44 11.21 -0.82 11.88
C SER A 44 12.58 -1.41 11.50
N GLU A 45 13.23 -2.10 12.43
CA GLU A 45 14.44 -2.85 12.11
C GLU A 45 14.14 -3.97 11.10
N GLN A 46 13.02 -4.65 11.24
CA GLN A 46 12.58 -5.67 10.30
C GLN A 46 12.24 -5.07 8.93
N GLY A 47 11.58 -3.91 8.88
CA GLY A 47 11.30 -3.21 7.63
C GLY A 47 12.56 -2.78 6.88
N ARG A 48 13.60 -2.36 7.59
CA ARG A 48 14.92 -2.10 6.97
C ARG A 48 15.52 -3.37 6.37
N ARG A 49 15.45 -4.52 7.06
CA ARG A 49 15.89 -5.81 6.51
C ARG A 49 15.10 -6.22 5.27
N GLN A 50 13.77 -5.96 5.26
CA GLN A 50 12.93 -6.21 4.09
C GLN A 50 13.34 -5.34 2.91
N ALA A 51 13.61 -4.06 3.12
CA ALA A 51 14.09 -3.15 2.08
C ALA A 51 15.46 -3.55 1.52
N GLU A 52 16.36 -4.05 2.38
CA GLU A 52 17.66 -4.59 1.94
C GLU A 52 17.54 -5.92 1.19
N ALA A 53 16.58 -6.78 1.56
CA ALA A 53 16.28 -8.00 0.84
C ALA A 53 15.77 -7.68 -0.57
N LEU A 54 14.87 -6.70 -0.70
CA LEU A 54 14.43 -6.16 -2.00
C LEU A 54 15.62 -5.66 -2.83
N ALA A 55 16.57 -4.95 -2.22
CA ALA A 55 17.76 -4.46 -2.94
C ALA A 55 18.59 -5.60 -3.53
N ARG A 56 18.80 -6.67 -2.77
CA ARG A 56 19.50 -7.88 -3.24
C ARG A 56 18.74 -8.56 -4.36
N TRP A 57 17.44 -8.73 -4.20
CA TRP A 57 16.58 -9.30 -5.23
C TRP A 57 16.62 -8.50 -6.54
N PHE A 58 16.47 -7.17 -6.48
CA PHE A 58 16.59 -6.34 -7.69
C PHE A 58 17.95 -6.43 -8.35
N ALA A 59 19.04 -6.55 -7.58
CA ALA A 59 20.40 -6.68 -8.12
C ALA A 59 20.59 -8.00 -8.92
N GLU A 60 19.84 -9.04 -8.60
CA GLU A 60 19.87 -10.34 -9.29
C GLU A 60 18.96 -10.40 -10.52
N LEU A 61 18.00 -9.46 -10.64
CA LEU A 61 17.10 -9.44 -11.79
C LEU A 61 17.84 -9.06 -13.09
N PRO A 62 17.52 -9.74 -14.20
CA PRO A 62 17.95 -9.29 -15.51
C PRO A 62 17.53 -7.84 -15.78
N ARG A 63 18.41 -7.07 -16.42
CA ARG A 63 18.12 -5.64 -16.72
C ARG A 63 16.79 -5.40 -17.45
N ALA A 64 16.38 -6.34 -18.30
CA ALA A 64 15.10 -6.27 -19.02
C ALA A 64 13.87 -6.35 -18.09
N GLN A 65 14.03 -6.85 -16.86
CA GLN A 65 12.97 -6.93 -15.85
C GLN A 65 12.99 -5.75 -14.87
N TRP A 66 14.01 -4.91 -14.93
CA TRP A 66 14.06 -3.71 -14.10
C TRP A 66 12.92 -2.74 -14.45
N PRO A 67 12.37 -1.99 -13.49
CA PRO A 67 11.47 -0.90 -13.80
C PRO A 67 12.20 0.19 -14.59
N ASP A 68 11.53 0.80 -15.57
CA ASP A 68 12.02 1.99 -16.25
C ASP A 68 11.77 3.25 -15.40
N VAL A 69 10.67 3.23 -14.65
CA VAL A 69 10.19 4.34 -13.82
C VAL A 69 9.81 3.82 -12.45
N VAL A 70 10.26 4.49 -11.42
CA VAL A 70 9.90 4.22 -10.03
C VAL A 70 9.16 5.42 -9.48
N VAL A 71 8.02 5.19 -8.84
CA VAL A 71 7.24 6.25 -8.17
C VAL A 71 6.98 5.83 -6.73
N SER A 72 7.33 6.68 -5.77
CA SER A 72 7.13 6.40 -4.35
C SER A 72 6.11 7.35 -3.73
N SER A 73 5.35 6.82 -2.78
CA SER A 73 4.68 7.64 -1.77
C SER A 73 5.68 8.57 -1.10
N PRO A 74 5.28 9.79 -0.72
CA PRO A 74 6.12 10.69 0.08
C PRO A 74 6.30 10.23 1.52
N TYR A 75 5.48 9.28 2.02
CA TYR A 75 5.55 8.79 3.38
C TYR A 75 6.86 8.05 3.63
N LEU A 76 7.53 8.38 4.74
CA LEU A 76 8.90 7.98 5.01
C LEU A 76 9.14 6.48 4.88
N ARG A 77 8.24 5.66 5.42
CA ARG A 77 8.30 4.19 5.32
C ARG A 77 8.34 3.66 3.88
N ALA A 78 7.56 4.25 2.97
CA ALA A 78 7.54 3.85 1.57
C ALA A 78 8.75 4.41 0.80
N LEU A 79 9.11 5.66 1.06
CA LEU A 79 10.22 6.33 0.42
C LEU A 79 11.57 5.68 0.79
N ASP A 80 11.76 5.31 2.05
CA ASP A 80 12.97 4.64 2.53
C ASP A 80 13.05 3.20 2.00
N THR A 81 11.90 2.50 1.87
CA THR A 81 11.85 1.21 1.20
C THR A 81 12.32 1.34 -0.25
N ALA A 82 11.78 2.30 -1.00
CA ALA A 82 12.13 2.54 -2.40
C ALA A 82 13.61 2.90 -2.58
N ARG A 83 14.10 3.85 -1.78
CA ARG A 83 15.49 4.32 -1.83
C ARG A 83 16.50 3.21 -1.51
N THR A 84 16.16 2.35 -0.57
CA THR A 84 17.00 1.21 -0.19
C THR A 84 16.97 0.14 -1.27
N ALA A 85 15.78 -0.25 -1.73
CA ALA A 85 15.59 -1.31 -2.71
C ALA A 85 16.24 -1.00 -4.07
N LEU A 86 16.17 0.26 -4.52
CA LEU A 86 16.59 0.70 -5.84
C LEU A 86 17.60 1.84 -5.78
N ARG A 87 18.66 1.67 -5.00
CA ARG A 87 19.76 2.66 -4.84
C ARG A 87 20.30 3.08 -6.21
N GLY A 88 20.27 4.41 -6.46
CA GLY A 88 20.81 4.98 -7.68
C GLY A 88 19.95 4.74 -8.92
N HIS A 89 18.67 4.36 -8.78
CA HIS A 89 17.77 4.30 -9.94
C HIS A 89 17.65 5.68 -10.60
N PRO A 90 17.88 5.79 -11.93
CA PRO A 90 18.03 7.10 -12.60
C PRO A 90 16.72 7.90 -12.64
N LEU A 91 15.56 7.23 -12.56
CA LEU A 91 14.24 7.87 -12.60
C LEU A 91 13.39 7.38 -11.42
N MET A 92 13.57 8.02 -10.28
CA MET A 92 12.74 7.82 -9.09
C MET A 92 11.98 9.12 -8.80
N LEU A 93 10.67 9.05 -8.86
CA LEU A 93 9.75 10.15 -8.61
C LEU A 93 9.09 9.98 -7.25
N VAL A 94 8.64 11.09 -6.66
CA VAL A 94 7.80 11.09 -5.46
C VAL A 94 6.49 11.77 -5.82
N ASP A 95 5.36 11.14 -5.49
CA ASP A 95 4.04 11.66 -5.83
C ASP A 95 3.09 11.51 -4.63
N GLU A 96 2.51 12.62 -4.19
CA GLU A 96 1.62 12.68 -3.04
C GLU A 96 0.31 11.88 -3.23
N ARG A 97 -0.04 11.58 -4.47
CA ARG A 97 -1.20 10.73 -4.78
C ARG A 97 -1.00 9.25 -4.39
N LEU A 98 0.24 8.85 -4.07
CA LEU A 98 0.56 7.53 -3.50
C LEU A 98 0.58 7.51 -1.97
N ARG A 99 0.33 8.64 -1.27
CA ARG A 99 0.25 8.67 0.19
C ARG A 99 -0.76 7.62 0.71
N ASP A 100 -0.63 7.24 1.96
CA ASP A 100 -1.61 6.35 2.56
C ASP A 100 -2.99 7.02 2.65
N ARG A 101 -4.01 6.26 2.99
CA ARG A 101 -5.35 6.77 3.21
C ARG A 101 -5.40 7.55 4.51
N GLU A 102 -5.87 8.78 4.45
CA GLU A 102 -6.08 9.61 5.62
C GLU A 102 -7.28 9.10 6.44
N LEU A 103 -7.06 8.83 7.72
CA LEU A 103 -8.10 8.36 8.64
C LEU A 103 -8.78 9.49 9.43
N GLY A 104 -8.27 10.72 9.34
CA GLY A 104 -8.85 11.91 9.99
C GLY A 104 -8.99 11.73 11.50
N VAL A 105 -10.19 11.94 12.04
CA VAL A 105 -10.43 11.80 13.49
C VAL A 105 -10.26 10.39 14.02
N LEU A 106 -10.16 9.38 13.16
CA LEU A 106 -9.94 7.99 13.54
C LEU A 106 -8.45 7.62 13.54
N ASP A 107 -7.57 8.54 13.16
CA ASP A 107 -6.14 8.30 13.16
C ASP A 107 -5.63 7.94 14.57
N LEU A 108 -4.63 7.07 14.64
CA LEU A 108 -4.05 6.53 15.88
C LEU A 108 -5.06 5.83 16.82
N LEU A 109 -6.24 5.45 16.32
CA LEU A 109 -7.18 4.64 17.09
C LEU A 109 -7.14 3.17 16.62
N THR A 110 -7.22 2.29 17.63
CA THR A 110 -7.46 0.87 17.41
C THR A 110 -8.95 0.62 17.08
N THR A 111 -9.27 -0.59 16.67
CA THR A 111 -10.68 -1.02 16.50
C THR A 111 -11.49 -0.77 17.78
N HIS A 112 -10.91 -1.12 18.94
CA HIS A 112 -11.52 -0.87 20.24
C HIS A 112 -11.68 0.63 20.52
N GLY A 113 -10.65 1.43 20.23
CA GLY A 113 -10.67 2.89 20.40
C GLY A 113 -11.73 3.59 19.56
N VAL A 114 -11.89 3.17 18.30
CA VAL A 114 -12.96 3.68 17.42
C VAL A 114 -14.33 3.33 18.00
N ALA A 115 -14.53 2.09 18.46
CA ALA A 115 -15.80 1.67 19.07
C ALA A 115 -16.13 2.44 20.36
N ALA A 116 -15.12 2.74 21.18
CA ALA A 116 -15.28 3.45 22.43
C ALA A 116 -15.52 4.95 22.26
N ARG A 117 -14.79 5.60 21.35
CA ARG A 117 -14.77 7.07 21.22
C ARG A 117 -15.68 7.62 20.13
N TYR A 118 -15.91 6.84 19.06
CA TYR A 118 -16.67 7.25 17.87
C TYR A 118 -17.68 6.18 17.42
N PRO A 119 -18.57 5.68 18.31
CA PRO A 119 -19.54 4.65 17.94
C PRO A 119 -20.48 5.09 16.80
N GLU A 120 -20.74 6.40 16.67
CA GLU A 120 -21.53 6.97 15.58
C GLU A 120 -20.83 6.82 14.21
N GLU A 121 -19.51 6.84 14.18
CA GLU A 121 -18.76 6.65 12.93
C GLU A 121 -18.78 5.18 12.49
N LEU A 122 -18.82 4.23 13.41
CA LEU A 122 -19.08 2.82 13.08
C LEU A 122 -20.46 2.62 12.49
N ALA A 123 -21.49 3.22 13.09
CA ALA A 123 -22.86 3.16 12.56
C ALA A 123 -22.95 3.79 11.17
N ARG A 124 -22.24 4.91 10.96
CA ARG A 124 -22.16 5.59 9.66
C ARG A 124 -21.45 4.73 8.62
N LYS A 125 -20.31 4.09 8.98
CA LYS A 125 -19.55 3.18 8.11
C LYS A 125 -20.43 2.00 7.67
N ARG A 126 -21.18 1.37 8.60
CA ARG A 126 -22.13 0.29 8.26
C ARG A 126 -23.20 0.73 7.27
N ARG A 127 -23.74 1.94 7.42
CA ARG A 127 -24.78 2.47 6.54
C ARG A 127 -24.28 2.81 5.14
N LEU A 128 -23.05 3.41 5.02
CA LEU A 128 -22.50 3.89 3.76
C LEU A 128 -21.71 2.82 3.01
N GLY A 129 -21.25 1.78 3.72
CA GLY A 129 -20.30 0.80 3.21
C GLY A 129 -18.85 1.30 3.23
N LYS A 130 -17.89 0.38 3.38
CA LYS A 130 -16.45 0.68 3.50
C LYS A 130 -15.93 1.53 2.33
N PHE A 131 -16.41 1.28 1.10
CA PHE A 131 -15.91 1.94 -0.11
C PHE A 131 -16.20 3.44 -0.13
N TYR A 132 -17.38 3.87 0.33
CA TYR A 132 -17.81 5.27 0.32
C TYR A 132 -17.75 5.96 1.67
N TYR A 133 -17.52 5.19 2.75
CA TYR A 133 -17.39 5.80 4.06
C TYR A 133 -16.13 6.65 4.14
N ARG A 134 -16.31 7.94 4.47
CA ARG A 134 -15.25 8.91 4.72
C ARG A 134 -15.31 9.33 6.18
N PRO A 135 -14.29 9.04 7.01
CA PRO A 135 -14.20 9.58 8.34
C PRO A 135 -14.04 11.10 8.30
N PRO A 136 -14.52 11.84 9.30
CA PRO A 136 -14.32 13.29 9.33
C PRO A 136 -12.83 13.66 9.25
N GLY A 137 -12.49 14.52 8.28
CA GLY A 137 -11.09 14.90 8.00
C GLY A 137 -10.25 13.87 7.25
N GLY A 138 -10.84 12.72 6.87
CA GLY A 138 -10.15 11.66 6.17
C GLY A 138 -10.61 11.41 4.74
N GLU A 139 -10.22 10.28 4.17
CA GLU A 139 -10.55 9.83 2.81
C GLU A 139 -11.41 8.54 2.84
N SER A 140 -12.33 8.41 1.89
CA SER A 140 -12.95 7.13 1.54
C SER A 140 -12.04 6.34 0.57
N TRP A 141 -12.33 5.06 0.37
CA TRP A 141 -11.68 4.28 -0.70
C TRP A 141 -11.94 4.87 -2.07
N ALA A 142 -13.14 5.43 -2.30
CA ALA A 142 -13.46 6.14 -3.53
C ALA A 142 -12.56 7.36 -3.76
N ASP A 143 -12.24 8.14 -2.71
CA ASP A 143 -11.32 9.28 -2.82
C ASP A 143 -9.91 8.83 -3.20
N VAL A 144 -9.41 7.78 -2.56
CA VAL A 144 -8.10 7.19 -2.90
C VAL A 144 -8.09 6.66 -4.33
N ALA A 145 -9.15 5.96 -4.77
CA ALA A 145 -9.28 5.47 -6.14
C ALA A 145 -9.26 6.63 -7.17
N LEU A 146 -9.88 7.77 -6.85
CA LEU A 146 -9.86 8.96 -7.72
C LEU A 146 -8.45 9.52 -7.90
N ARG A 147 -7.67 9.66 -6.80
CA ARG A 147 -6.28 10.17 -6.91
C ARG A 147 -5.34 9.16 -7.59
N LEU A 148 -5.53 7.86 -7.38
CA LEU A 148 -4.76 6.83 -8.08
C LEU A 148 -5.09 6.80 -9.58
N ARG A 149 -6.36 6.97 -9.97
CA ARG A 149 -6.75 7.06 -11.38
C ARG A 149 -6.12 8.28 -12.07
N ALA A 150 -6.05 9.42 -11.39
CA ALA A 150 -5.36 10.60 -11.89
C ALA A 150 -3.85 10.36 -12.05
N LEU A 151 -3.20 9.74 -11.05
CA LEU A 151 -1.78 9.37 -11.13
C LEU A 151 -1.50 8.46 -12.32
N LEU A 152 -2.26 7.37 -12.46
CA LEU A 152 -2.08 6.40 -13.55
C LEU A 152 -2.23 7.07 -14.92
N GLY A 153 -3.22 7.98 -15.07
CA GLY A 153 -3.43 8.73 -16.31
C GLY A 153 -2.27 9.68 -16.65
N ASP A 154 -1.67 10.32 -15.66
CA ASP A 154 -0.52 11.20 -15.86
C ASP A 154 0.74 10.40 -16.21
N LEU A 155 1.01 9.31 -15.48
CA LEU A 155 2.15 8.44 -15.76
C LEU A 155 2.06 7.82 -17.15
N GLU A 156 0.86 7.41 -17.58
CA GLU A 156 0.65 6.84 -18.91
C GLU A 156 0.99 7.83 -20.02
N ARG A 157 0.61 9.09 -19.88
CA ARG A 157 0.90 10.11 -20.90
C ARG A 157 2.40 10.29 -21.15
N VAL A 158 3.22 10.13 -20.11
CA VAL A 158 4.68 10.36 -20.14
C VAL A 158 5.47 9.06 -20.35
N HIS A 159 4.97 7.93 -19.80
CA HIS A 159 5.73 6.68 -19.69
C HIS A 159 5.04 5.50 -20.38
N ARG A 160 4.37 5.78 -21.52
CA ARG A 160 3.70 4.77 -22.34
C ARG A 160 4.64 3.62 -22.71
N GLY A 161 4.16 2.39 -22.60
CA GLY A 161 4.93 1.18 -22.94
C GLY A 161 6.09 0.86 -21.98
N ARG A 162 6.22 1.59 -20.87
CA ARG A 162 7.28 1.39 -19.88
C ARG A 162 6.86 0.43 -18.78
N ARG A 163 7.85 -0.06 -18.06
CA ARG A 163 7.70 -0.81 -16.81
C ARG A 163 7.70 0.18 -15.66
N VAL A 164 6.58 0.30 -14.95
CA VAL A 164 6.40 1.23 -13.84
C VAL A 164 6.32 0.46 -12.53
N LEU A 165 7.11 0.86 -11.54
CA LEU A 165 7.07 0.30 -10.18
C LEU A 165 6.65 1.38 -9.18
N LEU A 166 5.66 1.05 -8.38
CA LEU A 166 5.14 1.91 -7.31
C LEU A 166 5.59 1.38 -5.95
N PHE A 167 5.93 2.29 -5.03
CA PHE A 167 6.12 1.98 -3.60
C PHE A 167 5.05 2.73 -2.82
N ALA A 168 4.15 1.99 -2.17
CA ALA A 168 3.00 2.58 -1.49
C ALA A 168 2.50 1.67 -0.35
N HIS A 169 1.20 1.64 -0.12
CA HIS A 169 0.52 1.15 1.07
C HIS A 169 -0.48 0.05 0.71
N GLU A 170 -1.02 -0.62 1.75
CA GLU A 170 -1.96 -1.73 1.60
C GLU A 170 -3.19 -1.37 0.76
N VAL A 171 -3.86 -0.26 1.10
CA VAL A 171 -5.06 0.19 0.39
C VAL A 171 -4.79 0.43 -1.10
N THR A 172 -3.58 0.87 -1.44
CA THR A 172 -3.17 1.09 -2.83
C THR A 172 -3.14 -0.23 -3.62
N ALA A 173 -2.70 -1.34 -3.01
CA ALA A 173 -2.68 -2.65 -3.67
C ALA A 173 -4.10 -3.08 -4.08
N HIS A 174 -5.04 -3.01 -3.17
CA HIS A 174 -6.45 -3.35 -3.45
C HIS A 174 -7.06 -2.42 -4.51
N LEU A 175 -6.82 -1.11 -4.41
CA LEU A 175 -7.41 -0.16 -5.35
C LEU A 175 -6.74 -0.19 -6.74
N LEU A 176 -5.49 -0.62 -6.87
CA LEU A 176 -4.90 -0.91 -8.18
C LEU A 176 -5.58 -2.11 -8.84
N ARG A 177 -5.92 -3.17 -8.09
CA ARG A 177 -6.75 -4.27 -8.62
C ARG A 177 -8.11 -3.77 -9.12
N TYR A 178 -8.79 -2.97 -8.30
CA TYR A 178 -10.06 -2.34 -8.70
C TYR A 178 -9.94 -1.55 -10.01
N LEU A 179 -8.84 -0.80 -10.19
CA LEU A 179 -8.65 0.10 -11.33
C LEU A 179 -8.11 -0.62 -12.59
N LEU A 180 -7.15 -1.54 -12.43
CA LEU A 180 -6.44 -2.18 -13.54
C LEU A 180 -7.18 -3.42 -14.07
N GLU A 181 -7.71 -4.24 -13.16
CA GLU A 181 -8.44 -5.46 -13.51
C GLU A 181 -9.95 -5.19 -13.70
N CYS A 182 -10.42 -3.95 -13.41
CA CYS A 182 -11.84 -3.58 -13.44
C CYS A 182 -12.70 -4.47 -12.52
N VAL A 183 -12.14 -4.88 -11.37
CA VAL A 183 -12.86 -5.69 -10.38
C VAL A 183 -14.04 -4.90 -9.82
N PRO A 184 -15.26 -5.45 -9.74
CA PRO A 184 -16.40 -4.76 -9.14
C PRO A 184 -16.15 -4.38 -7.66
N GLU A 185 -16.77 -3.28 -7.21
CA GLU A 185 -16.65 -2.79 -5.82
C GLU A 185 -16.89 -3.89 -4.77
N ARG A 186 -17.98 -4.66 -4.91
CA ARG A 186 -18.30 -5.74 -3.99
C ARG A 186 -17.17 -6.78 -3.90
N ASP A 187 -16.59 -7.11 -5.02
CA ASP A 187 -15.60 -8.19 -5.11
C ASP A 187 -14.24 -7.71 -4.58
N ILE A 188 -13.84 -6.44 -4.82
CA ILE A 188 -12.62 -5.90 -4.24
C ILE A 188 -12.71 -5.74 -2.72
N LEU A 189 -13.89 -5.41 -2.19
CA LEU A 189 -14.10 -5.37 -0.74
C LEU A 189 -14.03 -6.78 -0.12
N ALA A 190 -14.57 -7.79 -0.80
CA ALA A 190 -14.47 -9.19 -0.36
C ALA A 190 -13.01 -9.69 -0.39
N ILE A 191 -12.24 -9.35 -1.43
CA ILE A 191 -10.81 -9.64 -1.51
C ILE A 191 -10.07 -8.99 -0.33
N ALA A 192 -10.24 -7.70 -0.14
CA ALA A 192 -9.58 -6.95 0.93
C ALA A 192 -9.99 -7.39 2.35
N HIS A 193 -11.14 -8.02 2.51
CA HIS A 193 -11.56 -8.60 3.79
C HIS A 193 -10.83 -9.90 4.11
N ASN A 194 -10.48 -10.67 3.08
CA ASN A 194 -9.92 -12.02 3.23
C ASN A 194 -8.41 -12.08 2.96
N THR A 195 -7.78 -10.96 2.61
CA THR A 195 -6.38 -10.96 2.18
C THR A 195 -5.63 -9.81 2.84
N VAL A 196 -4.59 -10.15 3.58
CA VAL A 196 -3.61 -9.17 4.07
C VAL A 196 -2.52 -9.02 3.01
N VAL A 197 -2.09 -7.79 2.76
CA VAL A 197 -0.96 -7.49 1.88
C VAL A 197 0.31 -7.43 2.71
N PRO A 198 1.23 -8.42 2.67
CA PRO A 198 2.42 -8.42 3.53
C PRO A 198 3.35 -7.24 3.25
N ASN A 199 4.05 -6.75 4.28
CA ASN A 199 5.07 -5.72 4.12
C ASN A 199 6.21 -6.19 3.20
N GLY A 200 6.63 -5.33 2.29
CA GLY A 200 7.63 -5.64 1.28
C GLY A 200 7.18 -6.61 0.18
N SER A 201 5.89 -6.98 0.14
CA SER A 201 5.35 -7.84 -0.92
C SER A 201 5.27 -7.11 -2.26
N LEU A 202 5.37 -7.89 -3.34
CA LEU A 202 5.15 -7.46 -4.71
C LEU A 202 3.78 -7.92 -5.20
N THR A 203 3.01 -6.99 -5.75
CA THR A 203 1.85 -7.27 -6.60
C THR A 203 2.13 -6.68 -7.97
N SER A 204 1.92 -7.42 -9.07
CA SER A 204 2.21 -6.91 -10.40
C SER A 204 1.19 -7.34 -11.44
N TRP A 205 1.12 -6.53 -12.50
CA TRP A 205 0.22 -6.73 -13.63
C TRP A 205 0.99 -6.58 -14.93
N VAL A 206 0.65 -7.42 -15.89
CA VAL A 206 1.14 -7.35 -17.27
C VAL A 206 0.04 -6.89 -18.21
N ARG A 207 0.43 -6.30 -19.32
CA ARG A 207 -0.51 -5.91 -20.36
C ARG A 207 -0.97 -7.14 -21.13
N GLY A 208 -2.24 -7.52 -20.97
CA GLY A 208 -2.90 -8.53 -21.79
C GLY A 208 -3.69 -7.93 -22.97
N GLU A 209 -4.33 -8.76 -23.76
CA GLU A 209 -5.13 -8.32 -24.91
C GLU A 209 -6.34 -7.45 -24.55
N ARG A 210 -7.00 -7.73 -23.43
CA ARG A 210 -8.23 -7.06 -23.00
C ARG A 210 -8.05 -6.04 -21.87
N GLY A 211 -6.85 -5.88 -21.35
CA GLY A 211 -6.55 -5.03 -20.22
C GLY A 211 -5.34 -5.50 -19.45
N PHE A 212 -5.21 -5.09 -18.21
CA PHE A 212 -4.20 -5.62 -17.30
C PHE A 212 -4.66 -6.95 -16.71
N GLU A 213 -3.74 -7.88 -16.62
CA GLU A 213 -3.91 -9.19 -16.00
C GLU A 213 -2.94 -9.30 -14.82
N LEU A 214 -3.44 -9.80 -13.69
CA LEU A 214 -2.64 -10.02 -12.49
C LEU A 214 -1.57 -11.08 -12.79
N GLU A 215 -0.30 -10.71 -12.60
CA GLU A 215 0.85 -11.61 -12.79
C GLU A 215 1.31 -12.19 -11.45
N HIS A 216 1.46 -11.32 -10.44
CA HIS A 216 1.87 -11.69 -9.09
C HIS A 216 0.94 -11.03 -8.06
N GLU A 217 0.51 -11.80 -7.06
CA GLU A 217 -0.30 -11.32 -5.95
C GLU A 217 0.45 -11.52 -4.64
N HIS A 218 0.81 -10.40 -3.99
CA HIS A 218 1.40 -10.35 -2.65
C HIS A 218 2.60 -11.29 -2.43
N VAL A 219 3.42 -11.47 -3.48
CA VAL A 219 4.59 -12.37 -3.43
C VAL A 219 5.63 -11.84 -2.45
N THR A 220 6.16 -12.72 -1.60
CA THR A 220 7.18 -12.42 -0.58
C THR A 220 8.40 -13.34 -0.65
N ASP A 221 8.48 -14.24 -1.61
CA ASP A 221 9.57 -15.23 -1.72
C ASP A 221 10.94 -14.57 -1.85
N HIS A 222 10.99 -13.42 -2.52
CA HIS A 222 12.20 -12.60 -2.60
C HIS A 222 12.72 -12.16 -1.22
N LEU A 223 11.84 -11.89 -0.24
CA LEU A 223 12.26 -11.53 1.11
C LEU A 223 12.92 -12.72 1.80
N ARG A 224 12.27 -13.90 1.77
CA ARG A 224 12.78 -15.11 2.39
C ARG A 224 14.09 -15.57 1.77
N ALA A 225 14.18 -15.52 0.44
CA ALA A 225 15.40 -15.88 -0.31
C ALA A 225 16.59 -15.00 0.10
N HIS A 226 16.36 -13.76 0.53
CA HIS A 226 17.40 -12.82 0.92
C HIS A 226 17.48 -12.54 2.43
N GLY A 227 16.94 -13.46 3.24
CA GLY A 227 17.12 -13.48 4.69
C GLY A 227 16.25 -12.50 5.47
N ALA A 228 15.16 -12.01 4.90
CA ALA A 228 14.17 -11.19 5.60
C ALA A 228 12.85 -11.97 5.80
N ARG A 229 12.27 -11.83 7.00
CA ARG A 229 10.96 -12.41 7.30
C ARG A 229 9.86 -11.48 6.77
N PRO A 230 8.86 -11.97 6.02
CA PRO A 230 7.63 -11.23 5.77
C PRO A 230 6.90 -10.93 7.09
N THR A 231 6.24 -9.78 7.16
CA THR A 231 5.36 -9.39 8.26
C THR A 231 3.99 -9.03 7.71
N GLU A 232 2.96 -9.37 8.46
CA GLU A 232 1.57 -9.08 8.13
C GLU A 232 1.05 -8.11 9.17
N SER A 233 0.67 -6.93 8.73
CA SER A 233 0.07 -5.92 9.57
C SER A 233 -0.95 -5.15 8.75
N GLU A 234 -2.14 -4.93 9.31
CA GLU A 234 -3.14 -4.09 8.68
C GLU A 234 -2.82 -2.62 8.93
N ASP A 235 -2.92 -1.76 7.89
CA ASP A 235 -2.72 -0.33 8.04
C ASP A 235 -3.98 0.37 8.57
N GLU A 236 -5.15 -0.25 8.44
CA GLU A 236 -6.43 0.22 8.98
C GLU A 236 -6.90 -0.66 10.14
N ALA A 237 -7.69 -0.08 11.07
CA ALA A 237 -8.37 -0.85 12.11
C ALA A 237 -9.23 -1.96 11.49
N ALA A 238 -9.07 -3.17 12.04
CA ALA A 238 -9.59 -4.41 11.50
C ALA A 238 -11.01 -4.32 10.93
N HIS A 239 -11.24 -5.14 9.93
CA HIS A 239 -12.45 -5.21 9.12
C HIS A 239 -13.65 -5.78 9.88
N SER A 240 -13.87 -5.36 11.14
CA SER A 240 -15.03 -5.81 11.89
C SER A 240 -16.32 -5.21 11.33
N ALA A 241 -17.05 -6.12 10.69
CA ALA A 241 -18.46 -6.16 10.29
C ALA A 241 -19.05 -4.95 9.57
#